data_c9a9328a1b516f9b4f9f4384578bf451
#
_entry.id   c9a9328a1b516f9b4f9f4384578bf451
#
_cell.length_a   1.000
_cell.length_b   1.000
_cell.length_c   1.000
_cell.angle_alpha   90.00
_cell.angle_beta   90.00
_cell.angle_gamma   90.00
#
_symmetry.space_group_name_H-M   'P 1'
#
loop_
_entity.id
_entity.type
_entity.pdbx_description
1 polymer ?
#
loop_
_entity_poly.entity_id
_entity_poly.type
_entity_poly.pdbx_seq_one_letter_code
_entity_poly.pdbx_strand_id
1 'polypeptide(L)'
;MAPAPSASRIVAEGRLTTYPGAEVVVGSEVSGTIVALPLEERQSVRRGDLVAELRADDLRAERAEAKARIVEIDAEIRLAEVERDRAESLYLQKVDTASRRDKAVRDLEVARARRVTAVATVARIETELAKRRIVSPIDGVVIVRHVDAGESLEARAPIVTIADLSRVRIEAEVDEFDVGRLTVGAAAKIAAEGYDETRWSGTVEEIPDAVTGRRLKPQDPGKPQDTRILLVKIRLDEPTPLKLGQRVEVEIGG
;
A
#
# COMPACT_ATOMS: atom_id res chain seq x y z
N MET A 1 10.99 46.62 -39.11
CA MET A 1 11.38 45.58 -38.13
C MET A 1 10.12 45.27 -37.35
N ALA A 2 9.43 44.17 -37.70
CA ALA A 2 8.23 43.77 -37.01
C ALA A 2 8.60 43.30 -35.58
N PRO A 3 7.80 43.65 -34.53
CA PRO A 3 8.04 43.16 -33.21
C PRO A 3 7.93 41.64 -33.24
N ALA A 4 8.89 40.95 -32.63
CA ALA A 4 8.82 39.50 -32.43
C ALA A 4 7.50 39.17 -31.71
N PRO A 5 6.78 38.09 -32.10
CA PRO A 5 5.59 37.71 -31.41
C PRO A 5 5.94 37.46 -29.93
N SER A 6 5.30 38.24 -29.04
CA SER A 6 5.38 37.97 -27.61
C SER A 6 4.97 36.54 -27.39
N ALA A 7 5.89 35.68 -26.94
CA ALA A 7 5.57 34.30 -26.57
C ALA A 7 4.38 34.37 -25.61
N SER A 8 3.21 33.95 -26.09
CA SER A 8 1.97 34.03 -25.32
C SER A 8 2.05 33.01 -24.23
N ARG A 9 2.27 33.43 -23.00
CA ARG A 9 2.32 32.60 -21.81
C ARG A 9 0.95 31.98 -21.58
N ILE A 10 0.94 30.70 -21.26
CA ILE A 10 -0.27 29.98 -20.82
C ILE A 10 -0.28 30.08 -19.29
N VAL A 11 -1.36 30.63 -18.73
CA VAL A 11 -1.56 30.71 -17.29
C VAL A 11 -2.63 29.71 -16.88
N ALA A 12 -2.29 28.79 -16.00
CA ALA A 12 -3.14 27.73 -15.51
C ALA A 12 -3.13 27.68 -13.99
N GLU A 13 -4.24 27.24 -13.41
CA GLU A 13 -4.30 26.88 -12.01
C GLU A 13 -3.95 25.40 -11.85
N GLY A 14 -3.24 25.06 -10.78
CA GLY A 14 -2.84 23.69 -10.51
C GLY A 14 -2.82 23.39 -9.03
N ARG A 15 -2.42 22.18 -8.71
CA ARG A 15 -2.19 21.74 -7.33
C ARG A 15 -0.97 20.83 -7.25
N LEU A 16 -0.33 20.86 -6.09
CA LEU A 16 0.72 19.88 -5.77
C LEU A 16 0.09 18.51 -5.53
N THR A 17 0.56 17.51 -6.20
CA THR A 17 0.14 16.11 -6.06
C THR A 17 1.34 15.18 -6.03
N THR A 18 1.12 13.94 -5.71
CA THR A 18 2.15 12.89 -5.73
C THR A 18 2.23 12.22 -7.10
N TYR A 19 3.36 11.60 -7.43
CA TYR A 19 3.41 10.63 -8.52
C TYR A 19 2.57 9.40 -8.20
N PRO A 20 2.09 8.66 -9.21
CA PRO A 20 1.40 7.40 -9.00
C PRO A 20 2.21 6.43 -8.12
N GLY A 21 1.55 5.88 -7.10
CA GLY A 21 2.18 4.98 -6.14
C GLY A 21 3.06 5.65 -5.07
N ALA A 22 3.18 6.99 -5.09
CA ALA A 22 3.88 7.74 -4.04
C ALA A 22 2.96 8.18 -2.89
N GLU A 23 1.67 7.94 -2.99
CA GLU A 23 0.70 8.13 -1.92
C GLU A 23 -0.16 6.88 -1.79
N VAL A 24 -0.33 6.39 -0.57
CA VAL A 24 -1.10 5.18 -0.29
C VAL A 24 -1.96 5.40 0.95
N VAL A 25 -3.23 5.10 0.82
CA VAL A 25 -4.14 4.96 1.96
C VAL A 25 -4.00 3.54 2.49
N VAL A 26 -3.38 3.40 3.65
CA VAL A 26 -3.20 2.12 4.32
C VAL A 26 -4.46 1.81 5.12
N GLY A 27 -5.07 0.67 4.84
CA GLY A 27 -6.27 0.19 5.52
C GLY A 27 -6.11 -1.23 6.05
N SER A 28 -7.11 -1.72 6.77
CA SER A 28 -7.15 -3.08 7.30
C SER A 28 -7.80 -4.03 6.30
N GLU A 29 -7.21 -5.20 6.08
CA GLU A 29 -7.85 -6.28 5.29
C GLU A 29 -9.00 -6.98 6.03
N VAL A 30 -8.99 -6.91 7.36
CA VAL A 30 -9.93 -7.61 8.25
C VAL A 30 -10.53 -6.64 9.27
N SER A 31 -11.72 -6.94 9.75
CA SER A 31 -12.32 -6.19 10.86
C SER A 31 -11.65 -6.52 12.19
N GLY A 32 -11.66 -5.58 13.12
CA GLY A 32 -11.12 -5.77 14.47
C GLY A 32 -10.92 -4.48 15.24
N THR A 33 -10.52 -4.60 16.49
CA THR A 33 -10.21 -3.46 17.36
C THR A 33 -8.72 -3.17 17.31
N ILE A 34 -8.33 -1.91 17.14
CA ILE A 34 -6.94 -1.44 17.14
C ILE A 34 -6.41 -1.51 18.58
N VAL A 35 -5.36 -2.27 18.81
CA VAL A 35 -4.68 -2.33 20.13
C VAL A 35 -3.44 -1.47 20.17
N ALA A 36 -2.83 -1.19 19.02
CA ALA A 36 -1.69 -0.29 18.90
C ALA A 36 -1.72 0.46 17.55
N LEU A 37 -1.41 1.76 17.62
CA LEU A 37 -1.23 2.66 16.48
C LEU A 37 -0.07 3.61 16.84
N PRO A 38 1.19 3.18 16.64
CA PRO A 38 2.36 3.92 17.12
C PRO A 38 2.70 5.15 16.29
N LEU A 39 2.04 5.37 15.16
CA LEU A 39 2.35 6.43 14.22
C LEU A 39 1.56 7.70 14.54
N GLU A 40 2.25 8.84 14.41
CA GLU A 40 1.67 10.17 14.49
C GLU A 40 1.72 10.87 13.12
N GLU A 41 0.86 11.86 12.91
CA GLU A 41 0.91 12.69 11.72
C GLU A 41 2.26 13.41 11.63
N ARG A 42 2.77 13.58 10.41
CA ARG A 42 4.08 14.15 10.08
C ARG A 42 5.29 13.30 10.47
N GLN A 43 5.07 12.11 11.03
CA GLN A 43 6.14 11.17 11.31
C GLN A 43 6.62 10.48 10.02
N SER A 44 7.94 10.34 9.89
CA SER A 44 8.56 9.56 8.81
C SER A 44 8.46 8.08 9.11
N VAL A 45 8.12 7.30 8.10
CA VAL A 45 7.99 5.84 8.17
C VAL A 45 8.74 5.18 7.03
N ARG A 46 9.22 3.97 7.26
CA ARG A 46 9.82 3.11 6.24
C ARG A 46 8.87 2.00 5.85
N ARG A 47 9.05 1.50 4.67
CA ARG A 47 8.35 0.29 4.22
C ARG A 47 8.60 -0.86 5.21
N GLY A 48 7.50 -1.48 5.69
CA GLY A 48 7.54 -2.55 6.68
C GLY A 48 7.38 -2.10 8.13
N ASP A 49 7.46 -0.80 8.42
CA ASP A 49 7.20 -0.27 9.77
C ASP A 49 5.75 -0.54 10.19
N LEU A 50 5.56 -0.77 11.48
CA LEU A 50 4.24 -1.05 12.04
C LEU A 50 3.36 0.19 11.94
N VAL A 51 2.25 0.07 11.22
CA VAL A 51 1.19 1.10 11.15
C VAL A 51 0.18 0.88 12.28
N ALA A 52 -0.40 -0.32 12.34
CA ALA A 52 -1.38 -0.66 13.37
C ALA A 52 -1.33 -2.16 13.70
N GLU A 53 -1.73 -2.50 14.90
CA GLU A 53 -1.97 -3.87 15.33
C GLU A 53 -3.41 -4.03 15.79
N LEU A 54 -4.11 -5.02 15.25
CA LEU A 54 -5.46 -5.39 15.67
C LEU A 54 -5.40 -6.47 16.74
N ARG A 55 -6.42 -6.50 17.59
CA ARG A 55 -6.58 -7.54 18.62
C ARG A 55 -6.55 -8.93 17.98
N ALA A 56 -5.74 -9.80 18.53
CA ALA A 56 -5.49 -11.13 17.99
C ALA A 56 -5.33 -12.21 19.09
N ASP A 57 -5.83 -11.97 20.29
CA ASP A 57 -5.60 -12.87 21.43
C ASP A 57 -6.22 -14.25 21.19
N ASP A 58 -7.43 -14.28 20.60
CA ASP A 58 -8.11 -15.52 20.24
C ASP A 58 -7.30 -16.34 19.21
N LEU A 59 -6.80 -15.68 18.16
CA LEU A 59 -5.96 -16.32 17.14
C LEU A 59 -4.61 -16.78 17.70
N ARG A 60 -4.05 -16.06 18.68
CA ARG A 60 -2.81 -16.49 19.37
C ARG A 60 -3.05 -17.74 20.18
N ALA A 61 -4.20 -17.84 20.88
CA ALA A 61 -4.61 -19.02 21.63
C ALA A 61 -4.87 -20.21 20.67
N GLU A 62 -5.63 -20.00 19.59
CA GLU A 62 -5.88 -21.00 18.55
C GLU A 62 -4.58 -21.55 17.94
N ARG A 63 -3.61 -20.66 17.65
CA ARG A 63 -2.29 -21.08 17.16
C ARG A 63 -1.55 -21.94 18.18
N ALA A 64 -1.61 -21.59 19.46
CA ALA A 64 -0.95 -22.36 20.52
C ALA A 64 -1.54 -23.77 20.63
N GLU A 65 -2.87 -23.90 20.57
CA GLU A 65 -3.57 -25.18 20.55
C GLU A 65 -3.18 -26.01 19.32
N ALA A 66 -3.22 -25.42 18.12
CA ALA A 66 -2.83 -26.09 16.88
C ALA A 66 -1.36 -26.57 16.90
N LYS A 67 -0.46 -25.81 17.52
CA LYS A 67 0.94 -26.23 17.72
C LYS A 67 1.06 -27.39 18.72
N ALA A 68 0.29 -27.37 19.80
CA ALA A 68 0.26 -28.48 20.76
C ALA A 68 -0.24 -29.78 20.08
N ARG A 69 -1.20 -29.68 19.16
CA ARG A 69 -1.69 -30.82 18.36
C ARG A 69 -0.59 -31.44 17.49
N ILE A 70 0.32 -30.64 16.94
CA ILE A 70 1.48 -31.17 16.20
C ILE A 70 2.37 -31.99 17.12
N VAL A 71 2.63 -31.51 18.35
CA VAL A 71 3.46 -32.22 19.34
C VAL A 71 2.85 -33.56 19.71
N GLU A 72 1.52 -33.64 19.88
CA GLU A 72 0.79 -34.87 20.11
C GLU A 72 0.97 -35.88 18.96
N ILE A 73 0.74 -35.42 17.72
CA ILE A 73 0.90 -36.25 16.53
C ILE A 73 2.35 -36.71 16.34
N ASP A 74 3.33 -35.86 16.65
CA ASP A 74 4.74 -36.25 16.62
C ASP A 74 5.07 -37.37 17.61
N ALA A 75 4.37 -37.44 18.75
CA ALA A 75 4.46 -38.58 19.67
C ALA A 75 3.81 -39.86 19.11
N GLU A 76 2.63 -39.70 18.43
CA GLU A 76 1.98 -40.84 17.72
C GLU A 76 2.89 -41.38 16.61
N ILE A 77 3.57 -40.52 15.84
CA ILE A 77 4.50 -40.94 14.78
C ILE A 77 5.65 -41.74 15.38
N ARG A 78 6.28 -41.26 16.47
CA ARG A 78 7.38 -41.99 17.12
C ARG A 78 6.92 -43.38 17.60
N LEU A 79 5.73 -43.50 18.17
CA LEU A 79 5.17 -44.78 18.55
C LEU A 79 4.96 -45.69 17.34
N ALA A 80 4.33 -45.15 16.28
CA ALA A 80 4.07 -45.93 15.05
C ALA A 80 5.37 -46.34 14.33
N GLU A 81 6.44 -45.57 14.41
CA GLU A 81 7.77 -45.91 13.90
C GLU A 81 8.35 -47.13 14.65
N VAL A 82 8.30 -47.13 15.98
CA VAL A 82 8.76 -48.24 16.80
C VAL A 82 7.94 -49.51 16.52
N GLU A 83 6.60 -49.38 16.38
CA GLU A 83 5.72 -50.50 16.07
C GLU A 83 5.99 -51.07 14.68
N ARG A 84 6.20 -50.21 13.68
CA ARG A 84 6.57 -50.63 12.32
C ARG A 84 7.89 -51.40 12.32
N ASP A 85 8.93 -50.89 13.00
CA ASP A 85 10.25 -51.51 13.06
C ASP A 85 10.18 -52.88 13.77
N ARG A 86 9.38 -52.99 14.82
CA ARG A 86 9.12 -54.27 15.50
C ARG A 86 8.41 -55.26 14.59
N ALA A 87 7.32 -54.84 13.91
CA ALA A 87 6.57 -55.69 13.00
C ALA A 87 7.41 -56.16 11.81
N GLU A 88 8.26 -55.30 11.25
CA GLU A 88 9.19 -55.66 10.18
C GLU A 88 10.21 -56.71 10.65
N SER A 89 10.82 -56.51 11.84
CA SER A 89 11.78 -57.47 12.42
C SER A 89 11.14 -58.86 12.66
N LEU A 90 9.94 -58.92 13.22
CA LEU A 90 9.22 -60.18 13.48
C LEU A 90 8.82 -60.88 12.16
N TYR A 91 8.44 -60.12 11.15
CA TYR A 91 8.13 -60.66 9.82
C TYR A 91 9.39 -61.28 9.17
N LEU A 92 10.53 -60.63 9.23
CA LEU A 92 11.79 -61.16 8.71
C LEU A 92 12.25 -62.43 9.41
N GLN A 93 11.97 -62.52 10.72
CA GLN A 93 12.20 -63.72 11.51
C GLN A 93 11.15 -64.84 11.30
N LYS A 94 10.14 -64.62 10.42
CA LYS A 94 9.02 -65.53 10.14
C LYS A 94 8.15 -65.84 11.38
N VAL A 95 8.14 -64.96 12.38
CA VAL A 95 7.34 -65.10 13.60
C VAL A 95 5.98 -64.43 13.45
N ASP A 96 5.85 -63.41 12.55
CA ASP A 96 4.60 -62.69 12.33
C ASP A 96 4.21 -62.65 10.84
N THR A 97 2.97 -62.20 10.58
CA THR A 97 2.35 -62.21 9.26
C THR A 97 2.65 -60.92 8.48
N ALA A 98 2.67 -61.01 7.15
CA ALA A 98 2.76 -59.82 6.27
C ALA A 98 1.64 -58.81 6.54
N SER A 99 0.42 -59.30 6.89
CA SER A 99 -0.71 -58.41 7.19
C SER A 99 -0.47 -57.50 8.38
N ARG A 100 0.22 -57.97 9.44
CA ARG A 100 0.57 -57.13 10.59
C ARG A 100 1.63 -56.09 10.24
N ARG A 101 2.66 -56.49 9.50
CA ARG A 101 3.66 -55.57 8.98
C ARG A 101 3.01 -54.47 8.14
N ASP A 102 2.17 -54.84 7.16
CA ASP A 102 1.50 -53.87 6.27
C ASP A 102 0.53 -52.96 7.02
N LYS A 103 -0.09 -53.46 8.11
CA LYS A 103 -0.88 -52.60 8.99
C LYS A 103 -0.03 -51.56 9.69
N ALA A 104 1.10 -51.95 10.29
CA ALA A 104 1.98 -50.99 10.98
C ALA A 104 2.56 -49.94 10.04
N VAL A 105 2.88 -50.32 8.79
CA VAL A 105 3.31 -49.35 7.76
C VAL A 105 2.20 -48.32 7.47
N ARG A 106 0.97 -48.80 7.23
CA ARG A 106 -0.18 -47.92 6.99
C ARG A 106 -0.48 -46.99 8.18
N ASP A 107 -0.40 -47.51 9.41
CA ASP A 107 -0.65 -46.73 10.62
C ASP A 107 0.37 -45.57 10.74
N LEU A 108 1.65 -45.82 10.43
CA LEU A 108 2.68 -44.77 10.36
C LEU A 108 2.37 -43.75 9.24
N GLU A 109 1.99 -44.18 8.05
CA GLU A 109 1.63 -43.30 6.94
C GLU A 109 0.44 -42.42 7.31
N VAL A 110 -0.58 -42.96 7.97
CA VAL A 110 -1.74 -42.20 8.45
C VAL A 110 -1.33 -41.16 9.48
N ALA A 111 -0.48 -41.53 10.44
CA ALA A 111 0.02 -40.58 11.44
C ALA A 111 0.81 -39.42 10.79
N ARG A 112 1.66 -39.74 9.81
CA ARG A 112 2.40 -38.72 9.04
C ARG A 112 1.46 -37.80 8.23
N ALA A 113 0.42 -38.37 7.60
CA ALA A 113 -0.58 -37.57 6.87
C ALA A 113 -1.35 -36.62 7.81
N ARG A 114 -1.71 -37.05 9.02
CA ARG A 114 -2.33 -36.21 10.05
C ARG A 114 -1.42 -35.06 10.45
N ARG A 115 -0.10 -35.28 10.57
CA ARG A 115 0.86 -34.22 10.85
C ARG A 115 0.85 -33.13 9.76
N VAL A 116 0.82 -33.50 8.49
CA VAL A 116 0.76 -32.57 7.36
C VAL A 116 -0.49 -31.68 7.49
N THR A 117 -1.65 -32.26 7.80
CA THR A 117 -2.89 -31.51 8.01
C THR A 117 -2.78 -30.54 9.19
N ALA A 118 -2.20 -30.98 10.31
CA ALA A 118 -2.03 -30.12 11.48
C ALA A 118 -1.07 -28.93 11.20
N VAL A 119 0.01 -29.17 10.45
CA VAL A 119 0.92 -28.10 10.01
C VAL A 119 0.21 -27.11 9.10
N ALA A 120 -0.62 -27.56 8.17
CA ALA A 120 -1.42 -26.69 7.31
C ALA A 120 -2.41 -25.82 8.12
N THR A 121 -2.98 -26.39 9.20
CA THR A 121 -3.85 -25.62 10.12
C THR A 121 -3.08 -24.49 10.80
N VAL A 122 -1.88 -24.74 11.31
CA VAL A 122 -1.02 -23.68 11.89
C VAL A 122 -0.70 -22.60 10.87
N ALA A 123 -0.34 -22.97 9.64
CA ALA A 123 -0.03 -22.02 8.57
C ALA A 123 -1.23 -21.13 8.23
N ARG A 124 -2.45 -21.68 8.21
CA ARG A 124 -3.68 -20.89 8.02
C ARG A 124 -3.85 -19.84 9.12
N ILE A 125 -3.70 -20.25 10.39
CA ILE A 125 -3.85 -19.34 11.53
C ILE A 125 -2.75 -18.25 11.50
N GLU A 126 -1.53 -18.60 11.15
CA GLU A 126 -0.43 -17.63 11.02
C GLU A 126 -0.68 -16.62 9.89
N THR A 127 -1.34 -17.03 8.81
CA THR A 127 -1.79 -16.09 7.76
C THR A 127 -2.85 -15.12 8.29
N GLU A 128 -3.81 -15.58 9.08
CA GLU A 128 -4.82 -14.73 9.69
C GLU A 128 -4.21 -13.77 10.75
N LEU A 129 -3.21 -14.22 11.49
CA LEU A 129 -2.45 -13.37 12.41
C LEU A 129 -1.65 -12.31 11.67
N ALA A 130 -1.06 -12.63 10.52
CA ALA A 130 -0.31 -11.67 9.71
C ALA A 130 -1.19 -10.51 9.23
N LYS A 131 -2.46 -10.77 8.88
CA LYS A 131 -3.43 -9.73 8.50
C LYS A 131 -3.78 -8.76 9.64
N ARG A 132 -3.54 -9.16 10.90
CA ARG A 132 -3.77 -8.32 12.08
C ARG A 132 -2.63 -7.34 12.35
N ARG A 133 -1.50 -7.50 11.67
CA ARG A 133 -0.34 -6.62 11.74
C ARG A 133 -0.25 -5.81 10.46
N ILE A 134 -0.71 -4.58 10.49
CA ILE A 134 -0.72 -3.67 9.34
C ILE A 134 0.62 -2.93 9.31
N VAL A 135 1.29 -2.93 8.15
CA VAL A 135 2.60 -2.30 7.96
C VAL A 135 2.56 -1.33 6.78
N SER A 136 3.49 -0.37 6.79
CA SER A 136 3.62 0.58 5.68
C SER A 136 4.08 -0.12 4.39
N PRO A 137 3.40 0.07 3.26
CA PRO A 137 3.82 -0.47 1.96
C PRO A 137 4.91 0.36 1.27
N ILE A 138 5.15 1.60 1.70
CA ILE A 138 6.11 2.55 1.11
C ILE A 138 6.94 3.25 2.19
N ASP A 139 8.07 3.82 1.79
CA ASP A 139 8.76 4.85 2.56
C ASP A 139 8.03 6.18 2.38
N GLY A 140 7.94 6.99 3.44
CA GLY A 140 7.25 8.28 3.33
C GLY A 140 6.98 8.94 4.67
N VAL A 141 5.98 9.82 4.68
CA VAL A 141 5.52 10.56 5.85
C VAL A 141 4.03 10.32 6.03
N VAL A 142 3.58 10.15 7.27
CA VAL A 142 2.15 10.07 7.60
C VAL A 142 1.50 11.44 7.38
N ILE A 143 0.59 11.52 6.43
CA ILE A 143 -0.11 12.77 6.06
C ILE A 143 -1.39 12.94 6.86
N VAL A 144 -2.16 11.86 7.01
CA VAL A 144 -3.43 11.84 7.74
C VAL A 144 -3.53 10.56 8.55
N ARG A 145 -4.01 10.70 9.78
CA ARG A 145 -4.44 9.59 10.63
C ARG A 145 -5.96 9.59 10.70
N HIS A 146 -6.59 8.51 10.23
CA HIS A 146 -8.04 8.42 10.09
C HIS A 146 -8.72 7.83 11.33
N VAL A 147 -7.98 7.17 12.21
CA VAL A 147 -8.49 6.41 13.35
C VAL A 147 -7.54 6.46 14.54
N ASP A 148 -8.04 6.10 15.72
CA ASP A 148 -7.28 6.05 16.97
C ASP A 148 -7.17 4.64 17.54
N ALA A 149 -6.18 4.44 18.42
CA ALA A 149 -6.06 3.20 19.18
C ALA A 149 -7.28 3.03 20.10
N GLY A 150 -7.81 1.82 20.17
CA GLY A 150 -9.05 1.49 20.89
C GLY A 150 -10.29 1.45 20.00
N GLU A 151 -10.26 2.03 18.81
CA GLU A 151 -11.38 1.99 17.87
C GLU A 151 -11.54 0.63 17.21
N SER A 152 -12.77 0.34 16.80
CA SER A 152 -13.11 -0.85 16.03
C SER A 152 -13.25 -0.50 14.55
N LEU A 153 -12.58 -1.27 13.69
CA LEU A 153 -12.55 -1.08 12.25
C LEU A 153 -13.36 -2.16 11.54
N GLU A 154 -13.96 -1.76 10.44
CA GLU A 154 -14.43 -2.68 9.42
C GLU A 154 -13.28 -3.02 8.44
N ALA A 155 -13.43 -4.13 7.71
CA ALA A 155 -12.49 -4.46 6.64
C ALA A 155 -12.47 -3.35 5.58
N ARG A 156 -11.27 -3.00 5.11
CA ARG A 156 -10.98 -1.90 4.16
C ARG A 156 -11.14 -0.49 4.71
N ALA A 157 -11.44 -0.32 5.99
CA ALA A 157 -11.43 1.02 6.59
C ALA A 157 -10.02 1.63 6.54
N PRO A 158 -9.90 2.92 6.17
CA PRO A 158 -8.61 3.62 6.15
C PRO A 158 -8.08 3.80 7.58
N ILE A 159 -6.77 3.60 7.75
CA ILE A 159 -6.08 3.79 9.03
C ILE A 159 -5.19 5.03 8.97
N VAL A 160 -4.29 5.08 7.99
CA VAL A 160 -3.42 6.23 7.75
C VAL A 160 -3.23 6.46 6.25
N THR A 161 -2.97 7.71 5.87
CA THR A 161 -2.46 8.06 4.55
C THR A 161 -0.98 8.35 4.65
N ILE A 162 -0.16 7.67 3.87
CA ILE A 162 1.30 7.84 3.80
C ILE A 162 1.67 8.34 2.42
N ALA A 163 2.54 9.36 2.35
CA ALA A 163 3.03 9.88 1.08
C ALA A 163 4.55 10.05 1.07
N ASP A 164 5.16 9.70 -0.04
CA ASP A 164 6.54 10.03 -0.34
C ASP A 164 6.62 11.45 -0.91
N LEU A 165 6.98 12.39 -0.03
CA LEU A 165 7.06 13.81 -0.36
C LEU A 165 8.26 14.18 -1.25
N SER A 166 9.16 13.25 -1.54
CA SER A 166 10.22 13.43 -2.52
C SER A 166 9.73 13.22 -3.96
N ARG A 167 8.58 12.58 -4.13
CA ARG A 167 7.97 12.24 -5.41
C ARG A 167 6.68 13.00 -5.63
N VAL A 168 6.82 14.32 -5.80
CA VAL A 168 5.70 15.23 -6.01
C VAL A 168 5.81 15.94 -7.36
N ARG A 169 4.68 16.35 -7.91
CA ARG A 169 4.55 17.09 -9.17
C ARG A 169 3.36 18.03 -9.09
N ILE A 170 3.26 18.94 -10.05
CA ILE A 170 2.08 19.79 -10.22
C ILE A 170 1.14 19.15 -11.26
N GLU A 171 -0.14 19.10 -10.95
CA GLU A 171 -1.22 18.91 -11.93
C GLU A 171 -1.84 20.28 -12.22
N ALA A 172 -1.57 20.82 -13.43
CA ALA A 172 -2.08 22.10 -13.90
C ALA A 172 -3.31 21.90 -14.80
N GLU A 173 -4.39 22.65 -14.56
CA GLU A 173 -5.62 22.64 -15.35
C GLU A 173 -5.51 23.65 -16.48
N VAL A 174 -5.02 23.24 -17.65
CA VAL A 174 -4.87 24.08 -18.83
C VAL A 174 -6.15 24.01 -19.67
N ASP A 175 -6.65 25.16 -20.08
CA ASP A 175 -7.85 25.25 -20.92
C ASP A 175 -7.65 24.59 -22.29
N GLU A 176 -8.70 23.90 -22.81
CA GLU A 176 -8.69 23.22 -24.10
C GLU A 176 -8.24 24.13 -25.26
N PHE A 177 -8.53 25.42 -25.17
CA PHE A 177 -8.15 26.42 -26.19
C PHE A 177 -6.65 26.64 -26.29
N ASP A 178 -5.89 26.33 -25.24
CA ASP A 178 -4.44 26.53 -25.17
C ASP A 178 -3.62 25.30 -25.54
N VAL A 179 -4.29 24.15 -25.72
CA VAL A 179 -3.66 22.86 -25.99
C VAL A 179 -2.67 22.88 -27.16
N GLY A 180 -3.05 23.56 -28.26
CA GLY A 180 -2.20 23.62 -29.45
C GLY A 180 -0.87 24.35 -29.26
N ARG A 181 -0.69 25.03 -28.12
CA ARG A 181 0.54 25.77 -27.76
C ARG A 181 1.37 25.02 -26.72
N LEU A 182 0.84 23.94 -26.16
CA LEU A 182 1.56 23.13 -25.19
C LEU A 182 2.58 22.22 -25.87
N THR A 183 3.77 22.15 -25.27
CA THR A 183 4.81 21.21 -25.68
C THR A 183 5.39 20.50 -24.46
N VAL A 184 5.63 19.19 -24.58
CA VAL A 184 6.39 18.46 -23.57
C VAL A 184 7.82 18.99 -23.53
N GLY A 185 8.35 19.22 -22.34
CA GLY A 185 9.64 19.84 -22.13
C GLY A 185 9.60 21.38 -22.00
N ALA A 186 8.42 22.02 -22.17
CA ALA A 186 8.28 23.46 -21.95
C ALA A 186 8.58 23.81 -20.48
N ALA A 187 9.26 24.95 -20.29
CA ALA A 187 9.54 25.47 -18.96
C ALA A 187 8.27 26.05 -18.31
N ALA A 188 8.11 25.77 -17.03
CA ALA A 188 7.00 26.29 -16.25
C ALA A 188 7.51 27.05 -15.02
N LYS A 189 6.82 28.13 -14.66
CA LYS A 189 7.04 28.87 -13.42
C LYS A 189 5.84 28.65 -12.52
N ILE A 190 6.08 28.29 -11.29
CA ILE A 190 5.06 27.95 -10.30
C ILE A 190 5.06 28.99 -9.19
N ALA A 191 3.91 29.53 -8.87
CA ALA A 191 3.66 30.46 -7.78
C ALA A 191 2.59 29.90 -6.85
N ALA A 192 2.65 30.22 -5.56
CA ALA A 192 1.63 29.84 -4.59
C ALA A 192 1.31 31.02 -3.66
N GLU A 193 0.03 31.15 -3.31
CA GLU A 193 -0.39 32.11 -2.28
C GLU A 193 0.35 31.85 -0.96
N GLY A 194 0.72 32.93 -0.28
CA GLY A 194 1.51 32.87 0.97
C GLY A 194 3.03 32.73 0.75
N TYR A 195 3.49 32.74 -0.51
CA TYR A 195 4.91 32.71 -0.89
C TYR A 195 5.19 33.77 -1.95
N ASP A 196 4.77 35.03 -1.71
CA ASP A 196 4.61 36.09 -2.69
C ASP A 196 5.86 36.40 -3.53
N GLU A 197 7.05 36.22 -2.97
CA GLU A 197 8.31 36.47 -3.68
C GLU A 197 8.97 35.19 -4.22
N THR A 198 8.44 34.01 -3.88
CA THR A 198 9.05 32.75 -4.26
C THR A 198 8.40 32.19 -5.53
N ARG A 199 9.22 31.78 -6.47
CA ARG A 199 8.81 31.10 -7.69
C ARG A 199 9.64 29.83 -7.81
N TRP A 200 8.99 28.70 -8.12
CA TRP A 200 9.64 27.44 -8.40
C TRP A 200 9.68 27.21 -9.90
N SER A 201 10.73 26.55 -10.34
CA SER A 201 10.87 26.12 -11.72
C SER A 201 10.36 24.69 -11.89
N GLY A 202 9.78 24.42 -13.04
CA GLY A 202 9.34 23.10 -13.42
C GLY A 202 9.35 22.91 -14.92
N THR A 203 9.16 21.68 -15.32
CA THR A 203 9.15 21.29 -16.74
C THR A 203 7.91 20.47 -17.03
N VAL A 204 7.21 20.77 -18.13
CA VAL A 204 6.07 19.98 -18.61
C VAL A 204 6.54 18.56 -18.93
N GLU A 205 6.07 17.59 -18.15
CA GLU A 205 6.46 16.19 -18.25
C GLU A 205 5.51 15.39 -19.14
N GLU A 206 4.21 15.67 -18.99
CA GLU A 206 3.15 14.90 -19.67
C GLU A 206 1.98 15.83 -20.00
N ILE A 207 1.52 15.72 -21.23
CA ILE A 207 0.28 16.31 -21.72
C ILE A 207 -0.68 15.15 -22.01
N PRO A 208 -1.81 15.03 -21.29
CA PRO A 208 -2.74 13.91 -21.49
C PRO A 208 -3.46 14.01 -22.83
N ASP A 209 -3.81 12.86 -23.41
CA ASP A 209 -4.57 12.77 -24.66
C ASP A 209 -6.09 12.98 -24.48
N ALA A 210 -6.54 13.20 -23.24
CA ALA A 210 -7.96 13.32 -22.92
C ALA A 210 -8.26 14.63 -22.18
N VAL A 211 -9.30 15.31 -22.63
CA VAL A 211 -9.86 16.46 -21.93
C VAL A 211 -10.84 16.00 -20.85
N THR A 212 -10.91 16.75 -19.74
CA THR A 212 -11.81 16.49 -18.62
C THR A 212 -12.50 17.78 -18.17
N GLY A 213 -13.51 17.66 -17.35
CA GLY A 213 -14.12 18.83 -16.71
C GLY A 213 -13.18 19.44 -15.67
N ARG A 214 -13.24 20.76 -15.52
CA ARG A 214 -12.49 21.52 -14.51
C ARG A 214 -12.83 21.01 -13.10
N ARG A 215 -11.82 20.84 -12.27
CA ARG A 215 -11.95 20.38 -10.88
C ARG A 215 -11.73 21.49 -9.88
N LEU A 216 -10.83 22.43 -10.19
CA LEU A 216 -10.55 23.60 -9.37
C LEU A 216 -11.55 24.72 -9.72
N LYS A 217 -12.21 25.29 -8.72
CA LYS A 217 -13.00 26.51 -8.95
C LYS A 217 -12.06 27.64 -9.33
N PRO A 218 -12.29 28.36 -10.45
CA PRO A 218 -11.46 29.49 -10.82
C PRO A 218 -11.41 30.52 -9.69
N GLN A 219 -10.26 31.10 -9.45
CA GLN A 219 -10.13 32.25 -8.53
C GLN A 219 -10.72 33.53 -9.16
N ASP A 220 -10.64 33.64 -10.47
CA ASP A 220 -11.26 34.74 -11.23
C ASP A 220 -12.75 34.44 -11.47
N PRO A 221 -13.67 35.24 -10.86
CA PRO A 221 -15.11 35.07 -11.06
C PRO A 221 -15.59 35.23 -12.51
N GLY A 222 -14.77 35.85 -13.36
CA GLY A 222 -15.05 36.05 -14.79
C GLY A 222 -14.77 34.81 -15.65
N LYS A 223 -14.05 33.80 -15.13
CA LYS A 223 -13.78 32.58 -15.89
C LYS A 223 -14.96 31.58 -15.78
N PRO A 224 -15.45 31.03 -16.92
CA PRO A 224 -16.51 30.04 -16.90
C PRO A 224 -16.12 28.79 -16.09
N GLN A 225 -17.04 28.25 -15.30
CA GLN A 225 -16.82 27.04 -14.49
C GLN A 225 -16.92 25.75 -15.32
N ASP A 226 -17.63 25.77 -16.44
CA ASP A 226 -17.90 24.61 -17.29
C ASP A 226 -16.89 24.45 -18.44
N THR A 227 -15.68 24.95 -18.29
CA THR A 227 -14.63 24.77 -19.29
C THR A 227 -14.01 23.38 -19.22
N ARG A 228 -13.72 22.83 -20.41
CA ARG A 228 -12.92 21.62 -20.54
C ARG A 228 -11.45 21.96 -20.38
N ILE A 229 -10.73 21.07 -19.69
CA ILE A 229 -9.31 21.27 -19.37
C ILE A 229 -8.50 20.02 -19.68
N LEU A 230 -7.20 20.20 -19.86
CA LEU A 230 -6.21 19.14 -19.78
C LEU A 230 -5.49 19.22 -18.44
N LEU A 231 -5.29 18.05 -17.80
CA LEU A 231 -4.51 17.93 -16.59
C LEU A 231 -3.03 17.73 -16.94
N VAL A 232 -2.36 18.84 -17.26
CA VAL A 232 -0.94 18.84 -17.61
C VAL A 232 -0.10 18.55 -16.38
N LYS A 233 0.84 17.62 -16.51
CA LYS A 233 1.71 17.22 -15.40
C LYS A 233 3.06 17.90 -15.55
N ILE A 234 3.49 18.56 -14.49
CA ILE A 234 4.70 19.37 -14.44
C ILE A 234 5.58 18.83 -13.33
N ARG A 235 6.77 18.40 -13.70
CA ARG A 235 7.81 18.00 -12.76
C ARG A 235 8.42 19.27 -12.16
N LEU A 236 8.59 19.27 -10.86
CA LEU A 236 9.38 20.30 -10.16
C LEU A 236 10.86 20.02 -10.33
N ASP A 237 11.62 21.06 -10.63
CA ASP A 237 13.07 20.96 -10.82
C ASP A 237 13.82 21.03 -9.47
N GLU A 238 13.17 21.58 -8.44
CA GLU A 238 13.71 21.78 -7.10
C GLU A 238 12.72 21.32 -6.02
N PRO A 239 13.20 20.89 -4.84
CA PRO A 239 12.33 20.63 -3.70
C PRO A 239 11.53 21.86 -3.29
N THR A 240 10.29 21.67 -2.88
CA THR A 240 9.37 22.75 -2.52
C THR A 240 8.82 22.57 -1.09
N PRO A 241 8.57 23.64 -0.34
CA PRO A 241 7.88 23.60 0.94
C PRO A 241 6.36 23.47 0.80
N LEU A 242 5.82 23.46 -0.43
CA LEU A 242 4.40 23.35 -0.70
C LEU A 242 3.80 22.09 -0.10
N LYS A 243 2.53 22.15 0.26
CA LYS A 243 1.81 21.01 0.85
C LYS A 243 1.02 20.28 -0.23
N LEU A 244 0.85 18.98 -0.06
CA LEU A 244 -0.02 18.19 -0.94
C LEU A 244 -1.42 18.79 -0.98
N GLY A 245 -1.98 18.91 -2.18
CA GLY A 245 -3.26 19.55 -2.42
C GLY A 245 -3.22 21.08 -2.45
N GLN A 246 -2.08 21.71 -2.10
CA GLN A 246 -1.95 23.16 -2.15
C GLN A 246 -2.12 23.68 -3.59
N ARG A 247 -2.95 24.72 -3.73
CA ARG A 247 -3.18 25.40 -5.01
C ARG A 247 -1.97 26.21 -5.41
N VAL A 248 -1.68 26.20 -6.69
CA VAL A 248 -0.60 26.96 -7.32
C VAL A 248 -1.09 27.59 -8.61
N GLU A 249 -0.48 28.69 -8.99
CA GLU A 249 -0.57 29.27 -10.32
C GLU A 249 0.66 28.85 -11.13
N VAL A 250 0.44 28.47 -12.38
CA VAL A 250 1.47 27.96 -13.26
C VAL A 250 1.49 28.79 -14.54
N GLU A 251 2.64 29.39 -14.86
CA GLU A 251 2.92 30.02 -16.14
C GLU A 251 3.78 29.07 -16.99
N ILE A 252 3.23 28.58 -18.10
CA ILE A 252 3.96 27.72 -19.04
C ILE A 252 4.43 28.59 -20.21
N GLY A 253 5.75 28.54 -20.48
CA GLY A 253 6.33 29.17 -21.67
C GLY A 253 5.93 28.42 -22.92
N GLY A 254 5.39 29.14 -23.92
CA GLY A 254 5.12 28.61 -25.26
C GLY A 254 6.33 28.76 -26.18
#